data_8a47eae1e65cf10f9e66ee571da6311b
#
_entry.id   8a47eae1e65cf10f9e66ee571da6311b
#
_cell.length_a   1.000
_cell.length_b   1.000
_cell.length_c   1.000
_cell.angle_alpha   90.00
_cell.angle_beta   90.00
_cell.angle_gamma   90.00
#
_symmetry.space_group_name_H-M   'P 1'
#
loop_
_entity.id
_entity.type
_entity.pdbx_description
1 polymer ?
#
loop_
_entity_poly.entity_id
_entity_poly.type
_entity_poly.pdbx_seq_one_letter_code
_entity_poly.pdbx_strand_id
1 'polypeptide(L)'
;SAFFIWVKETMPLQIGRLTKILSTVRQRQPVVHAISNWVTANDVASALHAVGARPIMAFTPEEVKEIVSGADALVLNLGTPSPLGIESMLRAGHQAITLSRPVIFDPVGVGASPFRMSASKRILSELRLTVIKGNRAEIGFLAGRGGKLAGIDAVTGPEDLLTTAEHLSKISGAVVAVTGPEDLIVFSGQKVIVENGHPMMGKVTGLGCVLTALIGAFAAVENDPMVATVGAVAFFGLAGEQAALQAKGPGTFKTTLFDILFTFTPEEMQKGIKLREETLGG
;
A
#
# COMPACT_ATOMS: atom_id res chain seq x y z
N SER A 1 30.76 -14.73 3.80
CA SER A 1 29.89 -13.56 3.54
C SER A 1 29.70 -13.42 2.04
N ALA A 2 28.72 -14.10 1.46
CA ALA A 2 28.39 -13.96 0.05
C ALA A 2 27.16 -13.05 -0.04
N PHE A 3 27.38 -11.79 -0.44
CA PHE A 3 26.37 -10.89 -0.91
C PHE A 3 25.84 -11.45 -2.25
N PHE A 4 24.72 -12.14 -2.24
CA PHE A 4 23.99 -12.42 -3.46
C PHE A 4 23.31 -11.13 -3.92
N ILE A 5 23.94 -10.44 -4.86
CA ILE A 5 23.30 -9.37 -5.64
C ILE A 5 22.41 -10.11 -6.64
N TRP A 6 21.10 -10.14 -6.35
CA TRP A 6 20.10 -10.51 -7.36
C TRP A 6 19.95 -9.35 -8.34
N VAL A 7 20.80 -9.29 -9.36
CA VAL A 7 20.49 -8.57 -10.59
C VAL A 7 19.58 -9.52 -11.38
N LYS A 8 18.28 -9.50 -11.09
CA LYS A 8 17.28 -10.07 -11.99
C LYS A 8 17.18 -9.15 -13.19
N GLU A 9 17.43 -9.67 -14.38
CA GLU A 9 16.96 -9.02 -15.60
C GLU A 9 15.48 -8.66 -15.40
N THR A 10 15.16 -7.37 -15.53
CA THR A 10 13.82 -6.86 -15.29
C THR A 10 12.92 -7.33 -16.43
N MET A 11 12.16 -8.40 -16.19
CA MET A 11 11.14 -8.83 -17.14
C MET A 11 9.98 -7.83 -17.11
N PRO A 12 9.46 -7.42 -18.30
CA PRO A 12 8.30 -6.54 -18.36
C PRO A 12 7.13 -7.13 -17.57
N LEU A 13 6.33 -6.24 -16.95
CA LEU A 13 5.16 -6.64 -16.18
C LEU A 13 4.13 -7.30 -17.09
N GLN A 14 3.93 -8.59 -16.91
CA GLN A 14 2.91 -9.32 -17.67
C GLN A 14 1.54 -9.09 -17.02
N ILE A 15 0.61 -8.46 -17.74
CA ILE A 15 -0.76 -8.19 -17.25
C ILE A 15 -1.41 -9.47 -16.71
N GLY A 16 -1.21 -10.61 -17.37
CA GLY A 16 -1.71 -11.90 -16.89
C GLY A 16 -1.17 -12.32 -15.52
N ARG A 17 0.05 -11.90 -15.15
CA ARG A 17 0.59 -12.13 -13.79
C ARG A 17 -0.13 -11.25 -12.77
N LEU A 18 -0.40 -9.98 -13.10
CA LEU A 18 -1.12 -9.05 -12.21
C LEU A 18 -2.54 -9.55 -11.92
N THR A 19 -3.26 -10.00 -12.94
CA THR A 19 -4.64 -10.48 -12.79
C THR A 19 -4.72 -11.81 -12.05
N LYS A 20 -3.71 -12.68 -12.20
CA LYS A 20 -3.61 -13.94 -11.48
C LYS A 20 -3.51 -13.75 -9.97
N ILE A 21 -2.92 -12.63 -9.49
CA ILE A 21 -2.82 -12.33 -8.06
C ILE A 21 -4.22 -12.27 -7.44
N LEU A 22 -5.19 -11.60 -8.08
CA LEU A 22 -6.56 -11.50 -7.58
C LEU A 22 -7.20 -12.89 -7.41
N SER A 23 -7.05 -13.77 -8.41
CA SER A 23 -7.53 -15.15 -8.29
C SER A 23 -6.84 -15.88 -7.14
N THR A 24 -5.54 -15.67 -6.96
CA THR A 24 -4.76 -16.31 -5.91
C THR A 24 -5.16 -15.82 -4.52
N VAL A 25 -5.43 -14.50 -4.35
CA VAL A 25 -5.97 -13.95 -3.09
C VAL A 25 -7.28 -14.64 -2.73
N ARG A 26 -8.22 -14.73 -3.67
CA ARG A 26 -9.53 -15.38 -3.43
C ARG A 26 -9.42 -16.87 -3.12
N GLN A 27 -8.50 -17.57 -3.77
CA GLN A 27 -8.29 -18.99 -3.55
C GLN A 27 -7.58 -19.28 -2.22
N ARG A 28 -6.52 -18.52 -1.89
CA ARG A 28 -5.69 -18.75 -0.70
C ARG A 28 -6.23 -18.08 0.54
N GLN A 29 -7.05 -17.04 0.39
CA GLN A 29 -7.64 -16.27 1.49
C GLN A 29 -6.60 -15.84 2.54
N PRO A 30 -5.53 -15.10 2.15
CA PRO A 30 -4.44 -14.77 3.05
C PRO A 30 -4.92 -13.99 4.26
N VAL A 31 -4.33 -14.27 5.42
CA VAL A 31 -4.56 -13.52 6.65
C VAL A 31 -3.71 -12.25 6.63
N VAL A 32 -4.34 -11.09 6.73
CA VAL A 32 -3.67 -9.79 6.78
C VAL A 32 -3.85 -9.19 8.17
N HIS A 33 -2.76 -9.12 8.95
CA HIS A 33 -2.75 -8.39 10.20
C HIS A 33 -2.59 -6.90 9.91
N ALA A 34 -3.60 -6.10 10.24
CA ALA A 34 -3.58 -4.66 10.04
C ALA A 34 -3.61 -3.91 11.37
N ILE A 35 -2.48 -3.28 11.73
CA ILE A 35 -2.43 -2.26 12.76
C ILE A 35 -2.79 -0.94 12.08
N SER A 36 -4.09 -0.69 11.99
CA SER A 36 -4.68 0.42 11.25
C SER A 36 -5.06 1.58 12.18
N ASN A 37 -5.75 2.57 11.66
CA ASN A 37 -6.26 3.71 12.41
C ASN A 37 -7.75 3.57 12.71
N TRP A 38 -8.22 4.25 13.76
CA TRP A 38 -9.60 4.14 14.24
C TRP A 38 -10.65 4.68 13.25
N VAL A 39 -10.25 5.60 12.36
CA VAL A 39 -11.17 6.19 11.37
C VAL A 39 -11.55 5.21 10.29
N THR A 40 -10.59 4.33 9.89
CA THR A 40 -10.73 3.48 8.70
C THR A 40 -10.67 1.98 8.98
N ALA A 41 -10.50 1.58 10.24
CA ALA A 41 -10.35 0.17 10.61
C ALA A 41 -11.46 -0.73 10.05
N ASN A 42 -12.72 -0.31 10.17
CA ASN A 42 -13.86 -1.08 9.63
C ASN A 42 -13.83 -1.17 8.11
N ASP A 43 -13.48 -0.08 7.42
CA ASP A 43 -13.39 -0.06 5.96
C ASP A 43 -12.26 -0.96 5.46
N VAL A 44 -11.10 -0.91 6.13
CA VAL A 44 -9.95 -1.79 5.86
C VAL A 44 -10.34 -3.26 6.00
N ALA A 45 -10.99 -3.62 7.11
CA ALA A 45 -11.44 -5.00 7.34
C ALA A 45 -12.47 -5.43 6.28
N SER A 46 -13.45 -4.59 5.98
CA SER A 46 -14.49 -4.87 4.98
C SER A 46 -13.92 -5.03 3.57
N ALA A 47 -12.96 -4.19 3.17
CA ALA A 47 -12.30 -4.29 1.87
C ALA A 47 -11.46 -5.57 1.73
N LEU A 48 -10.74 -5.96 2.79
CA LEU A 48 -10.00 -7.23 2.81
C LEU A 48 -10.95 -8.43 2.66
N HIS A 49 -12.09 -8.41 3.36
CA HIS A 49 -13.12 -9.45 3.17
C HIS A 49 -13.68 -9.43 1.73
N ALA A 50 -14.00 -8.26 1.19
CA ALA A 50 -14.56 -8.13 -0.15
C ALA A 50 -13.61 -8.70 -1.22
N VAL A 51 -12.29 -8.46 -1.12
CA VAL A 51 -11.32 -9.00 -2.09
C VAL A 51 -11.06 -10.51 -1.88
N GLY A 52 -11.52 -11.10 -0.78
CA GLY A 52 -11.34 -12.51 -0.44
C GLY A 52 -10.17 -12.80 0.51
N ALA A 53 -9.59 -11.78 1.15
CA ALA A 53 -8.60 -11.95 2.21
C ALA A 53 -9.28 -12.03 3.60
N ARG A 54 -8.52 -12.39 4.63
CA ARG A 54 -8.98 -12.49 6.03
C ARG A 54 -8.29 -11.42 6.87
N PRO A 55 -8.99 -10.34 7.28
CA PRO A 55 -8.42 -9.34 8.14
C PRO A 55 -8.32 -9.82 9.59
N ILE A 56 -7.26 -9.40 10.27
CA ILE A 56 -7.17 -9.42 11.72
C ILE A 56 -6.66 -8.06 12.21
N MET A 57 -7.42 -7.43 13.14
CA MET A 57 -7.18 -6.08 13.62
C MET A 57 -6.76 -6.14 15.08
N ALA A 58 -5.49 -6.43 15.34
CA ALA A 58 -4.92 -6.49 16.69
C ALA A 58 -3.98 -5.30 16.93
N PHE A 59 -4.12 -4.63 18.08
CA PHE A 59 -3.45 -3.37 18.36
C PHE A 59 -2.62 -3.40 19.66
N THR A 60 -2.81 -4.42 20.49
CA THR A 60 -2.24 -4.49 21.83
C THR A 60 -0.82 -5.07 21.80
N PRO A 61 0.19 -4.39 22.38
CA PRO A 61 1.59 -4.87 22.34
C PRO A 61 1.79 -6.28 22.88
N GLU A 62 0.90 -6.74 23.76
CA GLU A 62 0.94 -8.05 24.40
C GLU A 62 0.63 -9.18 23.44
N GLU A 63 -0.25 -8.95 22.43
CA GLU A 63 -0.73 -9.99 21.51
C GLU A 63 -0.15 -9.90 20.08
N VAL A 64 0.32 -8.73 19.65
CA VAL A 64 0.64 -8.49 18.22
C VAL A 64 1.70 -9.44 17.66
N LYS A 65 2.63 -9.95 18.47
CA LYS A 65 3.63 -10.93 18.04
C LYS A 65 3.00 -12.28 17.73
N GLU A 66 2.08 -12.72 18.56
CA GLU A 66 1.35 -13.97 18.38
C GLU A 66 0.45 -13.87 17.15
N ILE A 67 -0.33 -12.79 17.06
CA ILE A 67 -1.23 -12.54 15.95
C ILE A 67 -0.50 -12.51 14.62
N VAL A 68 0.61 -11.75 14.51
CA VAL A 68 1.36 -11.67 13.24
C VAL A 68 2.03 -12.99 12.87
N SER A 69 2.29 -13.85 13.84
CA SER A 69 2.86 -15.17 13.56
C SER A 69 1.89 -16.08 12.79
N GLY A 70 0.58 -15.87 12.94
CA GLY A 70 -0.46 -16.53 12.16
C GLY A 70 -0.89 -15.78 10.89
N ALA A 71 -0.29 -14.61 10.61
CA ALA A 71 -0.64 -13.81 9.45
C ALA A 71 0.31 -14.05 8.26
N ASP A 72 -0.18 -13.77 7.05
CA ASP A 72 0.58 -13.87 5.80
C ASP A 72 1.18 -12.50 5.38
N ALA A 73 0.66 -11.40 5.90
CA ALA A 73 1.19 -10.05 5.72
C ALA A 73 0.88 -9.15 6.93
N LEU A 74 1.70 -8.11 7.11
CA LEU A 74 1.52 -7.07 8.12
C LEU A 74 1.34 -5.70 7.46
N VAL A 75 0.31 -4.96 7.87
CA VAL A 75 0.04 -3.59 7.44
C VAL A 75 0.13 -2.65 8.63
N LEU A 76 0.96 -1.61 8.51
CA LEU A 76 1.21 -0.58 9.52
C LEU A 76 0.71 0.78 9.00
N ASN A 77 -0.27 1.37 9.68
CA ASN A 77 -0.88 2.64 9.26
C ASN A 77 -0.87 3.67 10.38
N LEU A 78 -0.23 4.83 10.16
CA LEU A 78 -0.08 5.91 11.13
C LEU A 78 -1.24 6.92 11.17
N GLY A 79 -2.45 6.56 10.77
CA GLY A 79 -3.58 7.51 10.70
C GLY A 79 -3.99 8.11 12.05
N THR A 80 -3.94 7.34 13.13
CA THR A 80 -4.21 7.81 14.51
C THR A 80 -3.13 7.29 15.48
N PRO A 81 -1.88 7.79 15.37
CA PRO A 81 -0.76 7.23 16.10
C PRO A 81 -0.85 7.52 17.60
N SER A 82 -0.43 6.55 18.41
CA SER A 82 -0.19 6.67 19.84
C SER A 82 1.14 6.03 20.21
N PRO A 83 1.76 6.40 21.34
CA PRO A 83 3.00 5.75 21.78
C PRO A 83 2.87 4.23 21.87
N LEU A 84 1.75 3.74 22.41
CA LEU A 84 1.45 2.31 22.53
C LEU A 84 1.28 1.65 21.15
N GLY A 85 0.55 2.30 20.23
CA GLY A 85 0.38 1.81 18.87
C GLY A 85 1.68 1.71 18.09
N ILE A 86 2.60 2.66 18.27
CA ILE A 86 3.94 2.60 17.66
C ILE A 86 4.73 1.42 18.22
N GLU A 87 4.67 1.17 19.52
CA GLU A 87 5.31 0.01 20.14
C GLU A 87 4.75 -1.30 19.58
N SER A 88 3.43 -1.40 19.42
CA SER A 88 2.76 -2.55 18.78
C SER A 88 3.24 -2.76 17.35
N MET A 89 3.32 -1.68 16.57
CA MET A 89 3.81 -1.72 15.18
C MET A 89 5.23 -2.26 15.09
N LEU A 90 6.13 -1.81 15.99
CA LEU A 90 7.52 -2.26 15.99
C LEU A 90 7.63 -3.73 16.43
N ARG A 91 6.91 -4.14 17.47
CA ARG A 91 6.90 -5.56 17.92
C ARG A 91 6.36 -6.49 16.83
N ALA A 92 5.24 -6.14 16.21
CA ALA A 92 4.68 -6.91 15.10
C ALA A 92 5.62 -6.92 13.89
N GLY A 93 6.22 -5.76 13.57
CA GLY A 93 7.15 -5.61 12.45
C GLY A 93 8.40 -6.49 12.59
N HIS A 94 9.05 -6.48 13.75
CA HIS A 94 10.20 -7.35 14.01
C HIS A 94 9.83 -8.84 13.88
N GLN A 95 8.67 -9.23 14.40
CA GLN A 95 8.21 -10.62 14.28
C GLN A 95 7.89 -10.98 12.83
N ALA A 96 7.21 -10.11 12.07
CA ALA A 96 6.92 -10.31 10.65
C ALA A 96 8.20 -10.51 9.82
N ILE A 97 9.23 -9.68 10.07
CA ILE A 97 10.54 -9.76 9.41
C ILE A 97 11.22 -11.11 9.72
N THR A 98 11.20 -11.54 10.98
CA THR A 98 11.75 -12.84 11.39
C THR A 98 11.09 -14.00 10.64
N LEU A 99 9.79 -13.88 10.36
CA LEU A 99 9.00 -14.87 9.63
C LEU A 99 9.01 -14.67 8.10
N SER A 100 9.80 -13.70 7.61
CA SER A 100 9.85 -13.33 6.18
C SER A 100 8.46 -12.94 5.61
N ARG A 101 7.59 -12.35 6.43
CA ARG A 101 6.31 -11.83 6.00
C ARG A 101 6.45 -10.42 5.46
N PRO A 102 5.74 -10.04 4.38
CA PRO A 102 5.75 -8.69 3.86
C PRO A 102 5.19 -7.70 4.89
N VAL A 103 5.89 -6.55 5.01
CA VAL A 103 5.49 -5.43 5.88
C VAL A 103 5.20 -4.21 5.01
N ILE A 104 3.95 -3.77 5.01
CA ILE A 104 3.46 -2.62 4.24
C ILE A 104 3.26 -1.44 5.19
N PHE A 105 3.83 -0.28 4.83
CA PHE A 105 3.80 0.91 5.68
C PHE A 105 3.09 2.08 4.99
N ASP A 106 2.15 2.70 5.71
CA ASP A 106 1.37 3.88 5.31
C ASP A 106 1.62 5.02 6.33
N PRO A 107 2.53 5.97 6.02
CA PRO A 107 2.91 7.07 6.91
C PRO A 107 1.88 8.20 6.92
N VAL A 108 0.60 7.88 7.10
CA VAL A 108 -0.52 8.83 7.01
C VAL A 108 -0.23 10.11 7.79
N GLY A 109 -0.23 11.23 7.07
CA GLY A 109 -0.05 12.55 7.66
C GLY A 109 1.32 12.78 8.30
N VAL A 110 2.38 12.14 7.84
CA VAL A 110 3.74 12.21 8.41
C VAL A 110 4.24 13.65 8.61
N GLY A 111 3.88 14.59 7.73
CA GLY A 111 4.24 16.00 7.83
C GLY A 111 3.34 16.84 8.77
N ALA A 112 2.26 16.27 9.32
CA ALA A 112 1.28 17.03 10.10
C ALA A 112 1.74 17.35 11.53
N SER A 113 2.70 16.60 12.09
CA SER A 113 3.27 16.88 13.40
C SER A 113 4.67 16.29 13.60
N PRO A 114 5.48 16.85 14.51
CA PRO A 114 6.79 16.27 14.89
C PRO A 114 6.67 14.84 15.41
N PHE A 115 5.58 14.51 16.11
CA PHE A 115 5.32 13.17 16.64
C PHE A 115 5.17 12.14 15.51
N ARG A 116 4.37 12.45 14.47
CA ARG A 116 4.19 11.58 13.31
C ARG A 116 5.49 11.38 12.53
N MET A 117 6.26 12.46 12.36
CA MET A 117 7.56 12.43 11.71
C MET A 117 8.54 11.54 12.49
N SER A 118 8.62 11.71 13.83
CA SER A 118 9.48 10.88 14.67
C SER A 118 9.08 9.40 14.64
N ALA A 119 7.78 9.11 14.73
CA ALA A 119 7.26 7.76 14.62
C ALA A 119 7.59 7.11 13.26
N SER A 120 7.39 7.83 12.17
CA SER A 120 7.71 7.34 10.82
C SER A 120 9.20 7.06 10.66
N LYS A 121 10.06 7.96 11.11
CA LYS A 121 11.52 7.77 11.10
C LYS A 121 11.95 6.56 11.91
N ARG A 122 11.33 6.35 13.08
CA ARG A 122 11.60 5.21 13.94
C ARG A 122 11.22 3.89 13.25
N ILE A 123 10.03 3.82 12.64
CA ILE A 123 9.59 2.65 11.87
C ILE A 123 10.55 2.36 10.71
N LEU A 124 10.94 3.39 9.95
CA LEU A 124 11.89 3.23 8.83
C LEU A 124 13.28 2.76 9.28
N SER A 125 13.76 3.19 10.45
CA SER A 125 15.09 2.83 10.94
C SER A 125 15.14 1.46 11.60
N GLU A 126 14.03 0.99 12.20
CA GLU A 126 13.98 -0.25 12.95
C GLU A 126 13.41 -1.43 12.14
N LEU A 127 12.63 -1.17 11.09
CA LEU A 127 11.97 -2.22 10.32
C LEU A 127 12.43 -2.28 8.86
N ARG A 128 12.64 -3.51 8.38
CA ARG A 128 12.78 -3.77 6.95
C ARG A 128 11.38 -3.81 6.31
N LEU A 129 11.02 -2.73 5.62
CA LEU A 129 9.73 -2.61 4.95
C LEU A 129 9.76 -3.25 3.56
N THR A 130 8.64 -3.85 3.15
CA THR A 130 8.45 -4.39 1.80
C THR A 130 7.92 -3.33 0.86
N VAL A 131 6.92 -2.56 1.32
CA VAL A 131 6.30 -1.47 0.55
C VAL A 131 6.08 -0.27 1.46
N ILE A 132 6.38 0.91 0.96
CA ILE A 132 5.99 2.20 1.53
C ILE A 132 4.99 2.83 0.57
N LYS A 133 3.77 3.10 1.04
CA LYS A 133 2.73 3.74 0.24
C LYS A 133 2.31 5.05 0.90
N GLY A 134 2.29 6.11 0.15
CA GLY A 134 1.82 7.42 0.63
C GLY A 134 1.42 8.33 -0.52
N ASN A 135 0.78 9.46 -0.24
CA ASN A 135 0.58 10.49 -1.23
C ASN A 135 1.89 11.27 -1.48
N ARG A 136 1.91 12.14 -2.50
CA ARG A 136 3.11 12.89 -2.89
C ARG A 136 3.74 13.73 -1.78
N ALA A 137 2.91 14.31 -0.88
CA ALA A 137 3.42 15.08 0.24
C ALA A 137 4.02 14.17 1.33
N GLU A 138 3.36 13.07 1.65
CA GLU A 138 3.84 12.09 2.63
C GLU A 138 5.18 11.50 2.22
N ILE A 139 5.32 11.10 0.96
CA ILE A 139 6.59 10.60 0.41
C ILE A 139 7.66 11.70 0.41
N GLY A 140 7.30 12.94 0.06
CA GLY A 140 8.20 14.09 0.13
C GLY A 140 8.74 14.35 1.54
N PHE A 141 7.86 14.36 2.54
CA PHE A 141 8.26 14.51 3.94
C PHE A 141 9.13 13.37 4.44
N LEU A 142 8.77 12.12 4.10
CA LEU A 142 9.48 10.93 4.53
C LEU A 142 10.90 10.86 3.92
N ALA A 143 11.05 11.31 2.67
CA ALA A 143 12.32 11.40 1.98
C ALA A 143 13.17 12.65 2.39
N GLY A 144 12.65 13.51 3.28
CA GLY A 144 13.33 14.75 3.68
C GLY A 144 13.34 15.84 2.60
N ARG A 145 12.48 15.73 1.58
CA ARG A 145 12.37 16.70 0.45
C ARG A 145 11.22 17.69 0.63
N GLY A 146 10.48 17.61 1.75
CA GLY A 146 9.38 18.49 2.08
C GLY A 146 8.07 18.15 1.36
N GLY A 147 7.09 19.07 1.51
CA GLY A 147 5.73 18.95 0.99
C GLY A 147 4.83 19.93 1.73
N LYS A 148 3.55 20.00 1.37
CA LYS A 148 2.53 20.77 2.09
C LYS A 148 1.26 19.95 2.27
N LEU A 149 0.75 19.92 3.47
CA LEU A 149 -0.49 19.27 3.84
C LEU A 149 -1.57 20.28 4.22
N ALA A 150 -2.83 19.94 3.95
CA ALA A 150 -3.99 20.56 4.58
C ALA A 150 -4.67 19.46 5.41
N GLY A 151 -4.47 19.50 6.74
CA GLY A 151 -4.77 18.36 7.59
C GLY A 151 -3.84 17.18 7.28
N ILE A 152 -4.38 16.10 6.74
CA ILE A 152 -3.63 14.91 6.27
C ILE A 152 -3.55 14.82 4.75
N ASP A 153 -4.27 15.70 4.02
CA ASP A 153 -4.34 15.66 2.56
C ASP A 153 -3.17 16.44 1.93
N ALA A 154 -2.61 15.89 0.86
CA ALA A 154 -1.53 16.53 0.13
C ALA A 154 -2.02 17.75 -0.67
N VAL A 155 -1.42 18.93 -0.40
CA VAL A 155 -1.63 20.15 -1.20
C VAL A 155 -0.53 20.28 -2.24
N THR A 156 0.73 20.08 -1.83
CA THR A 156 1.89 20.05 -2.72
C THR A 156 2.82 18.91 -2.32
N GLY A 157 3.65 18.48 -3.25
CA GLY A 157 4.72 17.51 -3.01
C GLY A 157 6.06 18.08 -3.48
N PRO A 158 7.13 17.28 -3.50
CA PRO A 158 8.40 17.65 -4.05
C PRO A 158 8.28 18.02 -5.55
N GLU A 159 9.10 18.95 -6.02
CA GLU A 159 9.14 19.36 -7.43
C GLU A 159 9.48 18.17 -8.33
N ASP A 160 10.46 17.35 -7.93
CA ASP A 160 10.82 16.10 -8.58
C ASP A 160 10.36 14.91 -7.75
N LEU A 161 9.16 14.46 -8.05
CA LEU A 161 8.53 13.34 -7.35
C LEU A 161 9.24 12.01 -7.65
N LEU A 162 9.68 11.81 -8.89
CA LEU A 162 10.34 10.58 -9.32
C LEU A 162 11.65 10.39 -8.56
N THR A 163 12.56 11.34 -8.66
CA THR A 163 13.86 11.30 -7.93
C THR A 163 13.67 11.17 -6.42
N THR A 164 12.62 11.78 -5.87
CA THR A 164 12.29 11.67 -4.45
C THR A 164 11.86 10.25 -4.07
N ALA A 165 10.98 9.63 -4.85
CA ALA A 165 10.52 8.27 -4.62
C ALA A 165 11.63 7.24 -4.82
N GLU A 166 12.48 7.42 -5.84
CA GLU A 166 13.68 6.60 -6.07
C GLU A 166 14.67 6.68 -4.91
N HIS A 167 14.94 7.89 -4.44
CA HIS A 167 15.80 8.09 -3.27
C HIS A 167 15.26 7.32 -2.05
N LEU A 168 13.97 7.49 -1.75
CA LEU A 168 13.34 6.78 -0.63
C LEU A 168 13.40 5.26 -0.83
N SER A 169 13.12 4.76 -2.03
CA SER A 169 13.21 3.33 -2.37
C SER A 169 14.64 2.80 -2.17
N LYS A 170 15.64 3.54 -2.63
CA LYS A 170 17.06 3.16 -2.50
C LYS A 170 17.50 3.07 -1.04
N ILE A 171 17.15 4.05 -0.20
CA ILE A 171 17.60 4.08 1.20
C ILE A 171 16.83 3.11 2.09
N SER A 172 15.55 2.83 1.78
CA SER A 172 14.71 1.90 2.55
C SER A 172 14.80 0.45 2.07
N GLY A 173 15.20 0.22 0.82
CA GLY A 173 15.14 -1.08 0.17
C GLY A 173 13.71 -1.56 -0.13
N ALA A 174 12.71 -0.68 -0.03
CA ALA A 174 11.30 -0.99 -0.23
C ALA A 174 10.78 -0.51 -1.58
N VAL A 175 9.72 -1.13 -2.07
CA VAL A 175 8.89 -0.53 -3.13
C VAL A 175 8.27 0.75 -2.58
N VAL A 176 8.34 1.84 -3.35
CA VAL A 176 7.66 3.09 -3.01
C VAL A 176 6.50 3.31 -3.98
N ALA A 177 5.28 3.36 -3.43
CA ALA A 177 4.06 3.65 -4.17
C ALA A 177 3.54 5.04 -3.79
N VAL A 178 3.59 5.96 -4.75
CA VAL A 178 3.11 7.34 -4.56
C VAL A 178 1.75 7.48 -5.21
N THR A 179 0.73 7.68 -4.38
CA THR A 179 -0.65 7.82 -4.87
C THR A 179 -0.98 9.24 -5.29
N GLY A 180 -1.76 9.35 -6.38
CA GLY A 180 -2.14 10.63 -6.98
C GLY A 180 -3.21 10.48 -8.07
N PRO A 181 -3.35 11.47 -8.96
CA PRO A 181 -4.15 11.32 -10.17
C PRO A 181 -3.63 10.22 -11.12
N GLU A 182 -2.32 10.04 -11.16
CA GLU A 182 -1.59 8.89 -11.67
C GLU A 182 -0.75 8.37 -10.49
N ASP A 183 -0.75 7.05 -10.31
CA ASP A 183 0.03 6.44 -9.24
C ASP A 183 1.41 6.03 -9.75
N LEU A 184 2.46 6.49 -9.06
CA LEU A 184 3.85 6.20 -9.39
C LEU A 184 4.40 5.10 -8.46
N ILE A 185 4.91 4.01 -9.03
CA ILE A 185 5.51 2.92 -8.27
C ILE A 185 6.96 2.75 -8.74
N VAL A 186 7.90 2.79 -7.79
CA VAL A 186 9.33 2.68 -8.07
C VAL A 186 9.99 1.63 -7.19
N PHE A 187 10.89 0.86 -7.78
CA PHE A 187 11.73 -0.11 -7.08
C PHE A 187 12.90 -0.57 -7.94
N SER A 188 14.11 -0.58 -7.38
CA SER A 188 15.30 -1.18 -7.99
C SER A 188 15.55 -0.76 -9.45
N GLY A 189 15.41 0.55 -9.76
CA GLY A 189 15.62 1.09 -11.11
C GLY A 189 14.44 0.88 -12.07
N GLN A 190 13.35 0.32 -11.61
CA GLN A 190 12.10 0.22 -12.36
C GLN A 190 11.11 1.30 -11.94
N LYS A 191 10.37 1.81 -12.91
CA LYS A 191 9.28 2.76 -12.73
C LYS A 191 8.05 2.27 -13.45
N VAL A 192 6.91 2.26 -12.75
CA VAL A 192 5.60 1.98 -13.33
C VAL A 192 4.66 3.10 -12.95
N ILE A 193 3.91 3.60 -13.92
CA ILE A 193 2.80 4.53 -13.71
C ILE A 193 1.51 3.76 -13.96
N VAL A 194 0.61 3.79 -12.97
CA VAL A 194 -0.74 3.26 -13.07
C VAL A 194 -1.70 4.42 -13.31
N GLU A 195 -2.43 4.38 -14.42
CA GLU A 195 -3.34 5.45 -14.83
C GLU A 195 -4.81 5.15 -14.49
N ASN A 196 -5.06 4.05 -13.81
CA ASN A 196 -6.40 3.69 -13.35
C ASN A 196 -6.78 4.46 -12.10
N GLY A 197 -8.03 4.89 -12.04
CA GLY A 197 -8.59 5.61 -10.90
C GLY A 197 -9.66 6.61 -11.31
N HIS A 198 -10.36 7.17 -10.31
CA HIS A 198 -11.40 8.16 -10.54
C HIS A 198 -11.36 9.25 -9.48
N PRO A 199 -11.60 10.55 -9.81
CA PRO A 199 -11.57 11.65 -8.85
C PRO A 199 -12.50 11.49 -7.64
N MET A 200 -13.58 10.71 -7.76
CA MET A 200 -14.50 10.40 -6.68
C MET A 200 -13.81 9.64 -5.52
N MET A 201 -12.74 8.90 -5.82
CA MET A 201 -11.96 8.20 -4.79
C MET A 201 -11.37 9.20 -3.77
N GLY A 202 -10.96 10.37 -4.21
CA GLY A 202 -10.48 11.45 -3.33
C GLY A 202 -11.57 12.13 -2.48
N LYS A 203 -12.85 11.81 -2.69
CA LYS A 203 -13.99 12.33 -1.91
C LYS A 203 -14.47 11.38 -0.82
N VAL A 204 -13.86 10.21 -0.70
CA VAL A 204 -14.19 9.21 0.32
C VAL A 204 -13.00 9.03 1.25
N THR A 205 -13.20 9.36 2.53
CA THR A 205 -12.15 9.20 3.55
C THR A 205 -11.72 7.75 3.69
N GLY A 206 -10.40 7.54 3.78
CA GLY A 206 -9.83 6.25 4.13
C GLY A 206 -9.51 5.32 2.96
N LEU A 207 -9.85 5.68 1.71
CA LEU A 207 -9.55 4.81 0.56
C LEU A 207 -8.05 4.59 0.35
N GLY A 208 -7.19 5.56 0.73
CA GLY A 208 -5.74 5.35 0.78
C GLY A 208 -5.35 4.24 1.76
N CYS A 209 -5.97 4.19 2.94
CA CYS A 209 -5.72 3.14 3.94
C CYS A 209 -6.24 1.76 3.45
N VAL A 210 -7.38 1.74 2.76
CA VAL A 210 -7.91 0.55 2.10
C VAL A 210 -6.93 0.03 1.06
N LEU A 211 -6.41 0.90 0.18
CA LEU A 211 -5.40 0.51 -0.82
C LEU A 211 -4.17 -0.12 -0.15
N THR A 212 -3.68 0.45 0.95
CA THR A 212 -2.53 -0.10 1.67
C THR A 212 -2.80 -1.52 2.16
N ALA A 213 -4.01 -1.80 2.64
CA ALA A 213 -4.40 -3.13 3.06
C ALA A 213 -4.51 -4.12 1.89
N LEU A 214 -5.05 -3.68 0.75
CA LEU A 214 -5.09 -4.47 -0.49
C LEU A 214 -3.68 -4.81 -0.99
N ILE A 215 -2.72 -3.86 -0.92
CA ILE A 215 -1.30 -4.15 -1.21
C ILE A 215 -0.81 -5.27 -0.28
N GLY A 216 -1.16 -5.25 1.00
CA GLY A 216 -0.84 -6.33 1.95
C GLY A 216 -1.39 -7.67 1.52
N ALA A 217 -2.66 -7.74 1.11
CA ALA A 217 -3.29 -8.98 0.63
C ALA A 217 -2.62 -9.53 -0.65
N PHE A 218 -2.24 -8.66 -1.58
CA PHE A 218 -1.55 -9.04 -2.81
C PHE A 218 -0.11 -9.50 -2.53
N ALA A 219 0.62 -8.78 -1.67
CA ALA A 219 1.98 -9.14 -1.25
C ALA A 219 2.05 -10.45 -0.44
N ALA A 220 0.96 -10.84 0.21
CA ALA A 220 0.84 -12.13 0.91
C ALA A 220 0.88 -13.35 -0.04
N VAL A 221 0.55 -13.16 -1.31
CA VAL A 221 0.43 -14.24 -2.29
C VAL A 221 1.36 -14.11 -3.50
N GLU A 222 2.00 -12.95 -3.69
CA GLU A 222 2.96 -12.67 -4.75
C GLU A 222 4.31 -12.28 -4.12
N ASN A 223 5.36 -13.02 -4.49
CA ASN A 223 6.70 -12.86 -3.91
C ASN A 223 7.45 -11.62 -4.44
N ASP A 224 7.09 -11.13 -5.62
CA ASP A 224 7.67 -9.92 -6.17
C ASP A 224 6.89 -8.71 -5.67
N PRO A 225 7.47 -7.87 -4.79
CA PRO A 225 6.75 -6.78 -4.17
C PRO A 225 6.35 -5.68 -5.16
N MET A 226 7.10 -5.52 -6.27
CA MET A 226 6.75 -4.57 -7.34
C MET A 226 5.47 -5.03 -8.05
N VAL A 227 5.43 -6.30 -8.44
CA VAL A 227 4.27 -6.92 -9.13
C VAL A 227 3.04 -6.91 -8.22
N ALA A 228 3.20 -7.25 -6.93
CA ALA A 228 2.11 -7.20 -5.94
C ALA A 228 1.53 -5.79 -5.81
N THR A 229 2.42 -4.78 -5.69
CA THR A 229 2.01 -3.39 -5.52
C THR A 229 1.30 -2.86 -6.75
N VAL A 230 1.87 -3.03 -7.95
CA VAL A 230 1.25 -2.60 -9.21
C VAL A 230 -0.10 -3.28 -9.42
N GLY A 231 -0.19 -4.59 -9.15
CA GLY A 231 -1.44 -5.33 -9.26
C GLY A 231 -2.54 -4.81 -8.33
N ALA A 232 -2.21 -4.52 -7.07
CA ALA A 232 -3.18 -3.99 -6.10
C ALA A 232 -3.63 -2.57 -6.46
N VAL A 233 -2.70 -1.70 -6.88
CA VAL A 233 -3.00 -0.31 -7.27
C VAL A 233 -3.90 -0.30 -8.50
N ALA A 234 -3.56 -1.05 -9.55
CA ALA A 234 -4.36 -1.14 -10.77
C ALA A 234 -5.76 -1.73 -10.51
N PHE A 235 -5.85 -2.81 -9.73
CA PHE A 235 -7.13 -3.40 -9.32
C PHE A 235 -8.02 -2.40 -8.61
N PHE A 236 -7.47 -1.68 -7.62
CA PHE A 236 -8.23 -0.72 -6.82
C PHE A 236 -8.65 0.50 -7.65
N GLY A 237 -7.77 1.01 -8.52
CA GLY A 237 -8.10 2.09 -9.45
C GLY A 237 -9.24 1.72 -10.39
N LEU A 238 -9.17 0.52 -11.00
CA LEU A 238 -10.23 -0.02 -11.86
C LEU A 238 -11.54 -0.21 -11.12
N ALA A 239 -11.52 -0.75 -9.90
CA ALA A 239 -12.71 -0.87 -9.07
C ALA A 239 -13.34 0.51 -8.80
N GLY A 240 -12.51 1.53 -8.58
CA GLY A 240 -12.94 2.93 -8.45
C GLY A 240 -13.58 3.48 -9.73
N GLU A 241 -13.01 3.21 -10.91
CA GLU A 241 -13.60 3.59 -12.20
C GLU A 241 -15.01 2.97 -12.36
N GLN A 242 -15.14 1.67 -12.11
CA GLN A 242 -16.42 0.96 -12.23
C GLN A 242 -17.46 1.44 -11.20
N ALA A 243 -17.04 1.69 -9.96
CA ALA A 243 -17.93 2.21 -8.94
C ALA A 243 -18.44 3.62 -9.30
N ALA A 244 -17.62 4.46 -9.92
CA ALA A 244 -18.00 5.80 -10.31
C ALA A 244 -19.08 5.82 -11.40
N LEU A 245 -19.12 4.83 -12.29
CA LEU A 245 -20.17 4.70 -13.31
C LEU A 245 -21.57 4.48 -12.72
N GLN A 246 -21.65 3.93 -11.51
CA GLN A 246 -22.91 3.54 -10.86
C GLN A 246 -23.29 4.47 -9.70
N ALA A 247 -22.34 5.23 -9.19
CA ALA A 247 -22.52 6.05 -7.99
C ALA A 247 -23.21 7.38 -8.31
N LYS A 248 -24.08 7.83 -7.39
CA LYS A 248 -24.69 9.17 -7.44
C LYS A 248 -23.90 10.22 -6.64
N GLY A 249 -22.96 9.78 -5.80
CA GLY A 249 -22.16 10.64 -4.92
C GLY A 249 -21.26 9.82 -4.02
N PRO A 250 -20.48 10.46 -3.10
CA PRO A 250 -19.46 9.75 -2.29
C PRO A 250 -20.01 8.60 -1.44
N GLY A 251 -21.23 8.71 -0.92
CA GLY A 251 -21.86 7.67 -0.09
C GLY A 251 -22.16 6.41 -0.90
N THR A 252 -22.88 6.55 -2.02
CA THR A 252 -23.17 5.43 -2.92
C THR A 252 -21.89 4.92 -3.59
N PHE A 253 -20.93 5.80 -3.91
CA PHE A 253 -19.65 5.40 -4.45
C PHE A 253 -18.92 4.44 -3.50
N LYS A 254 -18.83 4.79 -2.22
CA LYS A 254 -18.18 3.92 -1.22
C LYS A 254 -18.83 2.54 -1.17
N THR A 255 -20.15 2.47 -1.08
CA THR A 255 -20.86 1.19 -1.03
C THR A 255 -20.64 0.38 -2.29
N THR A 256 -20.83 0.99 -3.46
CA THR A 256 -20.63 0.33 -4.75
C THR A 256 -19.18 -0.13 -4.94
N LEU A 257 -18.19 0.63 -4.47
CA LEU A 257 -16.79 0.22 -4.54
C LEU A 257 -16.55 -1.12 -3.80
N PHE A 258 -17.14 -1.32 -2.62
CA PHE A 258 -17.02 -2.58 -1.89
C PHE A 258 -17.70 -3.74 -2.62
N ASP A 259 -18.85 -3.50 -3.25
CA ASP A 259 -19.51 -4.50 -4.09
C ASP A 259 -18.64 -4.87 -5.30
N ILE A 260 -18.03 -3.87 -5.94
CA ILE A 260 -17.09 -4.09 -7.06
C ILE A 260 -15.85 -4.85 -6.60
N LEU A 261 -15.23 -4.53 -5.46
CA LEU A 261 -14.09 -5.29 -4.94
C LEU A 261 -14.40 -6.78 -4.79
N PHE A 262 -15.64 -7.12 -4.44
CA PHE A 262 -16.11 -8.49 -4.31
C PHE A 262 -16.37 -9.16 -5.66
N THR A 263 -17.04 -8.47 -6.59
CA THR A 263 -17.52 -9.06 -7.85
C THR A 263 -16.51 -8.99 -9.00
N PHE A 264 -15.53 -8.05 -8.95
CA PHE A 264 -14.60 -7.79 -10.04
C PHE A 264 -13.78 -9.02 -10.42
N THR A 265 -13.76 -9.35 -11.72
CA THR A 265 -13.09 -10.56 -12.20
C THR A 265 -11.66 -10.28 -12.71
N PRO A 266 -10.78 -11.31 -12.75
CA PRO A 266 -9.47 -11.19 -13.39
C PRO A 266 -9.54 -10.80 -14.86
N GLU A 267 -10.57 -11.24 -15.58
CA GLU A 267 -10.80 -10.94 -16.98
C GLU A 267 -11.18 -9.46 -17.20
N GLU A 268 -11.98 -8.89 -16.31
CA GLU A 268 -12.30 -7.46 -16.31
C GLU A 268 -11.05 -6.64 -15.99
N MET A 269 -10.26 -7.09 -15.01
CA MET A 269 -8.98 -6.46 -14.66
C MET A 269 -8.02 -6.47 -15.86
N GLN A 270 -7.92 -7.61 -16.57
CA GLN A 270 -7.03 -7.73 -17.74
C GLN A 270 -7.39 -6.75 -18.86
N LYS A 271 -8.67 -6.49 -19.06
CA LYS A 271 -9.16 -5.58 -20.12
C LYS A 271 -8.99 -4.10 -19.77
N GLY A 272 -8.97 -3.78 -18.49
CA GLY A 272 -9.04 -2.40 -18.02
C GLY A 272 -7.70 -1.82 -17.52
N ILE A 273 -6.68 -2.64 -17.26
CA ILE A 273 -5.39 -2.14 -16.76
C ILE A 273 -4.74 -1.16 -17.73
N LYS A 274 -4.34 0.00 -17.21
CA LYS A 274 -3.60 1.05 -17.93
C LYS A 274 -2.28 1.29 -17.20
N LEU A 275 -1.18 0.86 -17.81
CA LEU A 275 0.16 0.96 -17.26
C LEU A 275 1.12 1.59 -18.26
N ARG A 276 2.06 2.39 -17.74
CA ARG A 276 3.27 2.80 -18.47
C ARG A 276 4.50 2.31 -17.68
N GLU A 277 5.32 1.51 -18.34
CA GLU A 277 6.57 1.01 -17.78
C GLU A 277 7.75 1.77 -18.39
N GLU A 278 8.69 2.19 -17.53
CA GLU A 278 9.94 2.79 -17.98
C GLU A 278 11.09 2.20 -17.14
N THR A 279 12.14 1.75 -17.83
CA THR A 279 13.39 1.42 -17.16
C THR A 279 14.18 2.71 -17.00
N LEU A 280 14.54 3.04 -15.78
CA LEU A 280 15.37 4.20 -15.49
C LEU A 280 16.78 3.89 -15.97
N GLY A 281 17.24 4.63 -16.98
CA GLY A 281 18.61 4.50 -17.48
C GLY A 281 19.60 4.68 -16.33
N GLY A 282 20.55 3.74 -16.22
CA GLY A 282 21.62 3.79 -15.22
C GLY A 282 22.60 4.95 -15.45
#